data_26e314a38fefa49c386026255810a7df
#
_entry.id   26e314a38fefa49c386026255810a7df
#
_cell.length_a   1.000
_cell.length_b   1.000
_cell.length_c   1.000
_cell.angle_alpha   90.00
_cell.angle_beta   90.00
_cell.angle_gamma   90.00
#
_symmetry.space_group_name_H-M   'P 1'
#
loop_
_entity.id
_entity.type
_entity.pdbx_description
1 polymer ?
#
loop_
_entity_poly.entity_id
_entity_poly.type
_entity_poly.pdbx_seq_one_letter_code
_entity_poly.pdbx_strand_id
1 'polypeptide(L)'
;ARVCLRINPDVAAHTHQFIATGKAENKFGIAYADMMEVIQIASHLEHIQLIGLHFHIGSQITDMNDYIHLCERINTIQSMLEEQSIHLSLINVGGGLGVDYESPQINAIPDFNTYFNVFAQYLQLQPNQSLHFELGRSVVAQCGSLIAQVLYVKQTPTKRFVILDAGMTELIRPALYQAKHKIDNLSSTSPIIERYDVVGPICESSDVFAKDILLPTTKRGDIIVIHSAGAYGESMASTYNCRPLPPTYTNEQITDHSLL
;
A
#
# COMPACT_ATOMS: atom_id res chain seq x y z
N ALA A 1 3.35 23.58 -19.94
CA ALA A 1 2.84 22.57 -18.97
C ALA A 1 3.08 23.05 -17.54
N ARG A 2 2.09 22.84 -16.64
CA ARG A 2 2.27 23.06 -15.20
C ARG A 2 2.88 21.79 -14.60
N VAL A 3 4.00 21.93 -13.89
CA VAL A 3 4.74 20.77 -13.37
C VAL A 3 5.10 20.94 -11.90
N CYS A 4 5.18 19.82 -11.18
CA CYS A 4 5.80 19.70 -9.87
C CYS A 4 7.08 18.84 -10.00
N LEU A 5 8.15 19.25 -9.33
CA LEU A 5 9.34 18.45 -9.24
C LEU A 5 9.22 17.50 -8.03
N ARG A 6 9.39 16.20 -8.27
CA ARG A 6 9.47 15.25 -7.18
C ARG A 6 10.86 15.28 -6.58
N ILE A 7 10.94 15.71 -5.34
CA ILE A 7 12.19 15.77 -4.57
C ILE A 7 12.24 14.57 -3.63
N ASN A 8 13.39 13.92 -3.59
CA ASN A 8 13.69 12.96 -2.54
C ASN A 8 14.15 13.75 -1.31
N PRO A 9 13.36 13.78 -0.22
CA PRO A 9 13.65 14.64 0.93
C PRO A 9 14.76 14.09 1.83
N ASP A 10 15.28 12.90 1.53
CA ASP A 10 16.23 12.16 2.36
C ASP A 10 15.72 11.98 3.80
N VAL A 11 14.45 11.63 3.92
CA VAL A 11 13.78 11.29 5.17
C VAL A 11 13.56 9.78 5.20
N ALA A 12 14.05 9.13 6.26
CA ALA A 12 13.84 7.71 6.46
C ALA A 12 12.41 7.44 6.95
N ALA A 13 11.66 6.63 6.21
CA ALA A 13 10.38 6.10 6.69
C ALA A 13 10.59 4.70 7.29
N HIS A 14 9.95 4.44 8.44
CA HIS A 14 10.00 3.15 9.14
C HIS A 14 9.06 2.14 8.46
N THR A 15 9.43 1.68 7.28
CA THR A 15 8.65 0.74 6.47
C THR A 15 9.55 -0.30 5.79
N HIS A 16 8.95 -1.31 5.14
CA HIS A 16 9.70 -2.36 4.44
C HIS A 16 10.60 -1.77 3.35
N GLN A 17 11.84 -2.28 3.24
CA GLN A 17 12.87 -1.72 2.34
C GLN A 17 12.44 -1.59 0.86
N PHE A 18 11.57 -2.47 0.36
CA PHE A 18 11.06 -2.41 -1.02
C PHE A 18 9.95 -1.36 -1.24
N ILE A 19 9.42 -0.76 -0.17
CA ILE A 19 8.36 0.26 -0.24
C ILE A 19 8.76 1.59 0.42
N ALA A 20 9.98 1.70 0.96
CA ALA A 20 10.59 2.95 1.39
C ALA A 20 11.12 3.71 0.16
N THR A 21 10.73 4.96 -0.03
CA THR A 21 11.09 5.76 -1.22
C THR A 21 11.76 7.10 -0.90
N GLY A 22 11.92 7.42 0.38
CA GLY A 22 12.45 8.69 0.84
C GLY A 22 13.96 8.74 1.09
N LYS A 23 14.70 7.63 0.88
CA LYS A 23 16.15 7.57 1.11
C LYS A 23 16.92 8.03 -0.13
N ALA A 24 18.13 8.59 0.08
CA ALA A 24 18.99 9.12 -0.98
C ALA A 24 19.31 8.10 -2.08
N GLU A 25 19.38 6.81 -1.78
CA GLU A 25 19.72 5.73 -2.73
C GLU A 25 18.55 5.25 -3.58
N ASN A 26 17.35 5.83 -3.43
CA ASN A 26 16.17 5.41 -4.18
C ASN A 26 16.16 5.96 -5.60
N LYS A 27 15.61 5.15 -6.54
CA LYS A 27 15.46 5.55 -7.96
C LYS A 27 14.45 6.67 -8.20
N PHE A 28 13.70 7.12 -7.19
CA PHE A 28 12.60 8.07 -7.33
C PHE A 28 13.01 9.47 -6.93
N GLY A 29 12.53 10.44 -7.73
CA GLY A 29 12.72 11.84 -7.45
C GLY A 29 14.13 12.35 -7.71
N ILE A 30 14.26 13.65 -7.59
CA ILE A 30 15.53 14.40 -7.69
C ILE A 30 16.16 14.39 -6.30
N ALA A 31 17.45 14.13 -6.21
CA ALA A 31 18.16 14.21 -4.94
C ALA A 31 18.06 15.62 -4.34
N TYR A 32 17.94 15.71 -3.03
CA TYR A 32 17.87 17.01 -2.35
C TYR A 32 19.03 17.94 -2.71
N ALA A 33 20.24 17.41 -2.87
CA ALA A 33 21.42 18.18 -3.25
C ALA A 33 21.31 18.84 -4.63
N ASP A 34 20.59 18.19 -5.56
CA ASP A 34 20.47 18.66 -6.96
C ASP A 34 19.22 19.54 -7.17
N MET A 35 18.37 19.66 -6.14
CA MET A 35 17.06 20.32 -6.22
C MET A 35 17.15 21.74 -6.77
N MET A 36 18.06 22.55 -6.25
CA MET A 36 18.17 23.97 -6.64
C MET A 36 18.63 24.12 -8.08
N GLU A 37 19.57 23.32 -8.55
CA GLU A 37 20.02 23.31 -9.94
C GLU A 37 18.86 22.98 -10.88
N VAL A 38 18.08 21.93 -10.56
CA VAL A 38 16.94 21.53 -11.40
C VAL A 38 15.83 22.58 -11.39
N ILE A 39 15.56 23.26 -10.26
CA ILE A 39 14.62 24.38 -10.18
C ILE A 39 15.07 25.52 -11.09
N GLN A 40 16.35 25.88 -11.08
CA GLN A 40 16.91 26.91 -11.95
C GLN A 40 16.77 26.53 -13.42
N ILE A 41 17.09 25.29 -13.79
CA ILE A 41 16.90 24.80 -15.17
C ILE A 41 15.42 24.92 -15.56
N ALA A 42 14.50 24.44 -14.72
CA ALA A 42 13.05 24.48 -14.98
C ALA A 42 12.52 25.90 -15.19
N SER A 43 13.06 26.89 -14.46
CA SER A 43 12.66 28.31 -14.56
C SER A 43 13.01 28.96 -15.90
N HIS A 44 13.96 28.40 -16.64
CA HIS A 44 14.38 28.91 -17.95
C HIS A 44 13.69 28.19 -19.12
N LEU A 45 12.85 27.19 -18.87
CA LEU A 45 12.16 26.44 -19.92
C LEU A 45 10.85 27.12 -20.31
N GLU A 46 10.77 27.61 -21.54
CA GLU A 46 9.65 28.42 -22.08
C GLU A 46 8.28 27.75 -21.95
N HIS A 47 8.23 26.42 -22.08
CA HIS A 47 6.97 25.68 -22.11
C HIS A 47 6.62 24.98 -20.77
N ILE A 48 7.39 25.24 -19.73
CA ILE A 48 7.22 24.66 -18.40
C ILE A 48 6.96 25.77 -17.38
N GLN A 49 5.91 25.64 -16.61
CA GLN A 49 5.64 26.42 -15.42
C GLN A 49 5.83 25.55 -14.20
N LEU A 50 6.90 25.76 -13.44
CA LEU A 50 7.10 25.10 -12.16
C LEU A 50 6.09 25.68 -11.16
N ILE A 51 5.17 24.88 -10.67
CA ILE A 51 4.11 25.29 -9.76
C ILE A 51 4.27 24.76 -8.34
N GLY A 52 5.09 23.73 -8.13
CA GLY A 52 5.20 23.11 -6.83
C GLY A 52 6.30 22.06 -6.70
N LEU A 53 6.42 21.55 -5.48
CA LEU A 53 7.22 20.38 -5.17
C LEU A 53 6.32 19.21 -4.78
N HIS A 54 6.77 18.02 -5.11
CA HIS A 54 6.13 16.75 -4.76
C HIS A 54 7.10 15.91 -3.93
N PHE A 55 6.55 15.26 -2.93
CA PHE A 55 7.28 14.38 -2.02
C PHE A 55 6.55 13.04 -1.90
N HIS A 56 7.27 11.96 -1.66
CA HIS A 56 6.69 10.67 -1.32
C HIS A 56 7.74 9.82 -0.61
N ILE A 57 7.57 9.59 0.69
CA ILE A 57 8.61 8.96 1.53
C ILE A 57 8.47 7.45 1.64
N GLY A 58 7.33 6.88 1.27
CA GLY A 58 7.13 5.44 1.33
C GLY A 58 5.68 5.03 1.24
N SER A 59 5.44 3.73 1.46
CA SER A 59 4.11 3.13 1.46
C SER A 59 3.95 2.27 2.70
N GLN A 60 2.71 2.10 3.18
CA GLN A 60 2.38 1.36 4.40
C GLN A 60 3.08 1.97 5.63
N ILE A 61 3.05 3.29 5.74
CA ILE A 61 3.59 4.04 6.88
C ILE A 61 2.50 4.13 7.94
N THR A 62 2.79 3.65 9.14
CA THR A 62 1.89 3.66 10.29
C THR A 62 2.41 4.52 11.44
N ASP A 63 3.70 4.90 11.41
CA ASP A 63 4.29 5.84 12.37
C ASP A 63 4.11 7.27 11.89
N MET A 64 3.34 8.06 12.60
CA MET A 64 3.09 9.47 12.26
C MET A 64 4.32 10.35 12.39
N ASN A 65 5.34 9.94 13.14
CA ASN A 65 6.61 10.68 13.23
C ASN A 65 7.32 10.79 11.88
N ASP A 66 7.17 9.81 10.99
CA ASP A 66 7.73 9.89 9.64
C ASP A 66 7.15 11.08 8.86
N TYR A 67 5.86 11.36 9.03
CA TYR A 67 5.23 12.53 8.41
C TYR A 67 5.57 13.84 9.11
N ILE A 68 5.81 13.83 10.42
CA ILE A 68 6.31 15.02 11.15
C ILE A 68 7.69 15.40 10.58
N HIS A 69 8.60 14.45 10.45
CA HIS A 69 9.92 14.69 9.85
C HIS A 69 9.84 15.16 8.40
N LEU A 70 8.86 14.63 7.64
CA LEU A 70 8.61 15.14 6.28
C LEU A 70 8.18 16.62 6.33
N CYS A 71 7.27 17.02 7.22
CA CYS A 71 6.84 18.41 7.37
C CYS A 71 8.03 19.32 7.72
N GLU A 72 8.87 18.94 8.68
CA GLU A 72 10.07 19.68 9.07
C GLU A 72 11.03 19.88 7.90
N ARG A 73 11.24 18.81 7.11
CA ARG A 73 12.08 18.89 5.90
C ARG A 73 11.47 19.81 4.85
N ILE A 74 10.17 19.73 4.61
CA ILE A 74 9.48 20.63 3.67
C ILE A 74 9.58 22.08 4.13
N ASN A 75 9.39 22.37 5.42
CA ASN A 75 9.54 23.72 5.96
C ASN A 75 10.95 24.27 5.71
N THR A 76 11.99 23.45 5.93
CA THR A 76 13.38 23.83 5.63
C THR A 76 13.56 24.17 4.15
N ILE A 77 13.01 23.33 3.26
CA ILE A 77 13.07 23.56 1.80
C ILE A 77 12.35 24.85 1.44
N GLN A 78 11.18 25.11 2.00
CA GLN A 78 10.40 26.33 1.74
C GLN A 78 11.16 27.57 2.16
N SER A 79 11.83 27.56 3.33
CA SER A 79 12.67 28.68 3.78
C SER A 79 13.82 28.95 2.80
N MET A 80 14.50 27.91 2.31
CA MET A 80 15.56 28.05 1.30
C MET A 80 15.04 28.66 -0.02
N LEU A 81 13.86 28.26 -0.46
CA LEU A 81 13.24 28.80 -1.68
C LEU A 81 12.84 30.27 -1.50
N GLU A 82 12.33 30.63 -0.34
CA GLU A 82 11.95 32.01 0.01
C GLU A 82 13.17 32.95 0.03
N GLU A 83 14.31 32.51 0.59
CA GLU A 83 15.59 33.24 0.51
C GLU A 83 16.05 33.52 -0.93
N GLN A 84 15.68 32.66 -1.88
CA GLN A 84 15.94 32.81 -3.30
C GLN A 84 14.80 33.53 -4.05
N SER A 85 13.78 34.03 -3.36
CA SER A 85 12.57 34.64 -3.93
C SER A 85 11.80 33.69 -4.88
N ILE A 86 11.86 32.38 -4.64
CA ILE A 86 11.15 31.35 -5.41
C ILE A 86 9.86 31.02 -4.67
N HIS A 87 8.72 31.36 -5.28
CA HIS A 87 7.40 31.13 -4.72
C HIS A 87 6.65 30.04 -5.50
N LEU A 88 6.29 28.97 -4.81
CA LEU A 88 5.56 27.85 -5.37
C LEU A 88 4.15 27.79 -4.80
N SER A 89 3.17 27.57 -5.65
CA SER A 89 1.75 27.59 -5.29
C SER A 89 1.23 26.23 -4.78
N LEU A 90 2.07 25.19 -4.79
CA LEU A 90 1.62 23.84 -4.47
C LEU A 90 2.70 23.03 -3.75
N ILE A 91 2.31 22.38 -2.67
CA ILE A 91 3.06 21.30 -2.03
C ILE A 91 2.23 20.02 -2.13
N ASN A 92 2.81 18.97 -2.70
CA ASN A 92 2.23 17.64 -2.76
C ASN A 92 3.06 16.70 -1.87
N VAL A 93 2.46 16.20 -0.80
CA VAL A 93 3.14 15.33 0.17
C VAL A 93 3.04 13.83 -0.19
N GLY A 94 2.47 13.52 -1.36
CA GLY A 94 2.28 12.15 -1.82
C GLY A 94 1.23 11.40 -1.02
N GLY A 95 1.46 10.11 -0.88
CA GLY A 95 0.60 9.22 -0.09
C GLY A 95 1.39 8.53 1.02
N GLY A 96 1.16 7.24 1.13
CA GLY A 96 1.95 6.37 2.01
C GLY A 96 1.22 5.90 3.25
N LEU A 97 0.11 6.54 3.66
CA LEU A 97 -0.66 6.13 4.85
C LEU A 97 -1.01 4.65 4.79
N GLY A 98 -0.61 3.92 5.83
CA GLY A 98 -0.83 2.50 5.97
C GLY A 98 -2.24 2.13 6.41
N VAL A 99 -2.53 0.82 6.36
CA VAL A 99 -3.76 0.22 6.86
C VAL A 99 -3.42 -0.93 7.82
N ASP A 100 -4.37 -1.30 8.66
CA ASP A 100 -4.24 -2.49 9.50
C ASP A 100 -4.60 -3.75 8.69
N TYR A 101 -3.60 -4.54 8.38
CA TYR A 101 -3.76 -5.83 7.70
C TYR A 101 -4.00 -7.00 8.66
N GLU A 102 -3.73 -6.83 9.95
CA GLU A 102 -3.85 -7.90 10.95
C GLU A 102 -5.23 -7.92 11.60
N SER A 103 -5.84 -6.75 11.81
CA SER A 103 -7.14 -6.61 12.45
C SER A 103 -8.08 -5.67 11.66
N PRO A 104 -8.31 -5.93 10.36
CA PRO A 104 -9.06 -5.02 9.50
C PRO A 104 -10.53 -4.85 9.90
N GLN A 105 -11.10 -5.79 10.67
CA GLN A 105 -12.46 -5.67 11.17
C GLN A 105 -12.57 -4.71 12.36
N ILE A 106 -11.48 -4.54 13.13
CA ILE A 106 -11.41 -3.62 14.28
C ILE A 106 -11.06 -2.23 13.77
N ASN A 107 -10.04 -2.13 12.91
CA ASN A 107 -9.53 -0.90 12.34
C ASN A 107 -9.89 -0.82 10.85
N ALA A 108 -11.20 -0.82 10.56
CA ALA A 108 -11.72 -0.87 9.20
C ALA A 108 -11.42 0.38 8.37
N ILE A 109 -11.14 1.50 9.02
CA ILE A 109 -10.81 2.78 8.37
C ILE A 109 -9.50 3.28 8.97
N PRO A 110 -8.50 3.66 8.16
CA PRO A 110 -7.28 4.28 8.65
C PRO A 110 -7.59 5.59 9.40
N ASP A 111 -6.75 5.93 10.36
CA ASP A 111 -6.91 7.17 11.13
C ASP A 111 -6.50 8.41 10.29
N PHE A 112 -7.38 8.76 9.35
CA PHE A 112 -7.22 9.96 8.52
C PHE A 112 -7.17 11.24 9.35
N ASN A 113 -7.86 11.26 10.49
CA ASN A 113 -7.90 12.46 11.33
C ASN A 113 -6.51 12.75 11.92
N THR A 114 -5.88 11.76 12.54
CA THR A 114 -4.50 11.90 13.03
C THR A 114 -3.53 12.22 11.89
N TYR A 115 -3.67 11.55 10.74
CA TYR A 115 -2.82 11.80 9.57
C TYR A 115 -2.90 13.25 9.08
N PHE A 116 -4.09 13.80 8.85
CA PHE A 116 -4.23 15.17 8.37
C PHE A 116 -3.87 16.21 9.44
N ASN A 117 -4.10 15.91 10.72
CA ASN A 117 -3.70 16.79 11.82
C ASN A 117 -2.18 16.96 11.90
N VAL A 118 -1.37 15.96 11.54
CA VAL A 118 0.08 16.13 11.46
C VAL A 118 0.45 17.27 10.52
N PHE A 119 -0.10 17.29 9.31
CA PHE A 119 0.19 18.36 8.35
C PHE A 119 -0.37 19.72 8.82
N ALA A 120 -1.56 19.74 9.43
CA ALA A 120 -2.14 20.96 9.94
C ALA A 120 -1.31 21.60 11.09
N GLN A 121 -0.63 20.78 11.88
CA GLN A 121 0.17 21.22 13.03
C GLN A 121 1.62 21.51 12.69
N TYR A 122 2.24 20.75 11.81
CA TYR A 122 3.69 20.76 11.59
C TYR A 122 4.12 21.36 10.25
N LEU A 123 3.23 21.41 9.23
CA LEU A 123 3.57 21.97 7.93
C LEU A 123 3.22 23.45 7.87
N GLN A 124 4.20 24.27 7.54
CA GLN A 124 4.05 25.72 7.36
C GLN A 124 3.81 26.04 5.88
N LEU A 125 2.54 26.19 5.50
CA LEU A 125 2.20 26.59 4.13
C LEU A 125 2.38 28.11 3.96
N GLN A 126 2.93 28.51 2.81
CA GLN A 126 3.02 29.90 2.41
C GLN A 126 1.64 30.44 2.00
N PRO A 127 1.40 31.77 2.05
CA PRO A 127 0.15 32.36 1.58
C PRO A 127 -0.18 31.94 0.14
N ASN A 128 -1.43 31.55 -0.09
CA ASN A 128 -1.97 31.05 -1.37
C ASN A 128 -1.37 29.73 -1.86
N GLN A 129 -0.68 28.99 -1.03
CA GLN A 129 -0.16 27.67 -1.35
C GLN A 129 -1.21 26.58 -1.02
N SER A 130 -1.39 25.63 -1.91
CA SER A 130 -2.28 24.49 -1.73
C SER A 130 -1.49 23.25 -1.30
N LEU A 131 -2.10 22.43 -0.42
CA LEU A 131 -1.57 21.13 0.00
C LEU A 131 -2.33 20.01 -0.71
N HIS A 132 -1.59 19.12 -1.36
CA HIS A 132 -2.12 17.97 -2.09
C HIS A 132 -1.63 16.65 -1.51
N PHE A 133 -2.49 15.62 -1.62
CA PHE A 133 -2.26 14.26 -1.16
C PHE A 133 -2.54 13.26 -2.28
N GLU A 134 -1.80 12.13 -2.29
CA GLU A 134 -1.95 11.04 -3.25
C GLU A 134 -2.21 9.71 -2.52
N LEU A 135 -3.24 9.68 -1.69
CA LEU A 135 -3.61 8.50 -0.91
C LEU A 135 -4.23 7.43 -1.82
N GLY A 136 -3.60 6.28 -1.88
CA GLY A 136 -4.08 5.13 -2.64
C GLY A 136 -4.48 3.98 -1.71
N ARG A 137 -3.49 3.30 -1.12
CA ARG A 137 -3.70 2.14 -0.24
C ARG A 137 -4.75 2.39 0.85
N SER A 138 -4.62 3.48 1.58
CA SER A 138 -5.51 3.82 2.70
C SER A 138 -6.96 4.02 2.28
N VAL A 139 -7.22 4.34 1.01
CA VAL A 139 -8.58 4.55 0.50
C VAL A 139 -9.23 3.24 0.06
N VAL A 140 -8.47 2.31 -0.56
CA VAL A 140 -9.09 1.16 -1.24
C VAL A 140 -8.67 -0.21 -0.70
N ALA A 141 -7.63 -0.33 0.13
CA ALA A 141 -7.13 -1.64 0.56
C ALA A 141 -8.20 -2.48 1.26
N GLN A 142 -8.93 -1.87 2.18
CA GLN A 142 -9.93 -2.56 3.01
C GLN A 142 -11.30 -2.69 2.32
N CYS A 143 -11.48 -2.10 1.14
CA CYS A 143 -12.70 -2.23 0.35
C CYS A 143 -12.79 -3.58 -0.39
N GLY A 144 -11.70 -4.32 -0.53
CA GLY A 144 -11.65 -5.57 -1.29
C GLY A 144 -11.13 -6.73 -0.48
N SER A 145 -11.63 -7.92 -0.79
CA SER A 145 -11.17 -9.20 -0.25
C SER A 145 -10.98 -10.20 -1.38
N LEU A 146 -9.98 -11.08 -1.25
CA LEU A 146 -9.83 -12.25 -2.11
C LEU A 146 -10.58 -13.41 -1.48
N ILE A 147 -11.51 -13.97 -2.21
CA ILE A 147 -12.26 -15.16 -1.82
C ILE A 147 -11.72 -16.36 -2.58
N ALA A 148 -11.45 -17.44 -1.87
CA ALA A 148 -10.91 -18.66 -2.44
C ALA A 148 -11.50 -19.91 -1.83
N GLN A 149 -11.54 -21.00 -2.60
CA GLN A 149 -11.99 -22.29 -2.13
C GLN A 149 -10.81 -23.19 -1.78
N VAL A 150 -10.94 -23.97 -0.72
CA VAL A 150 -9.98 -25.00 -0.35
C VAL A 150 -10.07 -26.18 -1.32
N LEU A 151 -9.04 -26.37 -2.11
CA LEU A 151 -8.91 -27.51 -3.00
C LEU A 151 -8.51 -28.79 -2.27
N TYR A 152 -7.61 -28.64 -1.30
CA TYR A 152 -7.06 -29.77 -0.57
C TYR A 152 -6.48 -29.34 0.78
N VAL A 153 -6.56 -30.22 1.77
CA VAL A 153 -5.84 -30.10 3.06
C VAL A 153 -4.80 -31.21 3.13
N LYS A 154 -3.53 -30.83 3.06
CA LYS A 154 -2.41 -31.77 3.13
C LYS A 154 -1.83 -31.78 4.55
N GLN A 155 -1.70 -32.96 5.12
CA GLN A 155 -1.02 -33.16 6.40
C GLN A 155 0.31 -33.88 6.20
N THR A 156 1.36 -33.35 6.85
CA THR A 156 2.66 -33.99 7.00
C THR A 156 2.90 -34.28 8.49
N PRO A 157 3.95 -34.97 8.86
CA PRO A 157 4.27 -35.21 10.27
C PRO A 157 4.44 -33.91 11.10
N THR A 158 4.79 -32.80 10.48
CA THR A 158 5.13 -31.55 11.16
C THR A 158 4.23 -30.37 10.80
N LYS A 159 3.48 -30.45 9.68
CA LYS A 159 2.71 -29.30 9.14
C LYS A 159 1.39 -29.71 8.54
N ARG A 160 0.43 -28.79 8.56
CA ARG A 160 -0.80 -28.83 7.79
C ARG A 160 -0.83 -27.71 6.78
N PHE A 161 -1.20 -28.02 5.55
CA PHE A 161 -1.32 -27.07 4.44
C PHE A 161 -2.78 -26.99 4.01
N VAL A 162 -3.30 -25.78 3.92
CA VAL A 162 -4.56 -25.48 3.22
C VAL A 162 -4.18 -24.96 1.84
N ILE A 163 -4.48 -25.73 0.81
CA ILE A 163 -4.19 -25.40 -0.59
C ILE A 163 -5.45 -24.82 -1.22
N LEU A 164 -5.35 -23.56 -1.67
CA LEU A 164 -6.45 -22.81 -2.23
C LEU A 164 -6.47 -22.89 -3.77
N ASP A 165 -7.58 -22.53 -4.38
CA ASP A 165 -7.70 -22.29 -5.81
C ASP A 165 -7.17 -20.91 -6.25
N ALA A 166 -6.80 -20.05 -5.32
CA ALA A 166 -6.09 -18.80 -5.53
C ALA A 166 -4.64 -18.91 -5.06
N GLY A 167 -3.73 -18.15 -5.66
CA GLY A 167 -2.30 -18.14 -5.33
C GLY A 167 -1.66 -16.77 -5.50
N MET A 168 -0.35 -16.75 -5.62
CA MET A 168 0.42 -15.52 -5.85
C MET A 168 0.05 -14.82 -7.17
N THR A 169 -0.60 -15.51 -8.08
CA THR A 169 -1.12 -14.94 -9.33
C THR A 169 -2.28 -13.99 -9.11
N GLU A 170 -3.09 -14.22 -8.10
CA GLU A 170 -4.24 -13.40 -7.73
C GLU A 170 -3.87 -12.33 -6.68
N LEU A 171 -2.95 -12.66 -5.75
CA LEU A 171 -2.47 -11.73 -4.71
C LEU A 171 -0.98 -11.94 -4.43
N ILE A 172 -0.14 -11.25 -5.19
CA ILE A 172 1.32 -11.42 -5.13
C ILE A 172 1.97 -10.87 -3.84
N ARG A 173 1.30 -9.97 -3.14
CA ARG A 173 1.88 -9.21 -2.03
C ARG A 173 2.54 -10.05 -0.93
N PRO A 174 1.96 -11.18 -0.45
CA PRO A 174 2.62 -12.05 0.52
C PRO A 174 3.93 -12.64 -0.02
N ALA A 175 3.95 -13.10 -1.25
CA ALA A 175 5.15 -13.68 -1.87
C ALA A 175 6.24 -12.64 -2.14
N LEU A 176 5.86 -11.44 -2.61
CA LEU A 176 6.79 -10.39 -3.04
C LEU A 176 7.34 -9.55 -1.86
N TYR A 177 6.48 -9.21 -0.91
CA TYR A 177 6.80 -8.27 0.17
C TYR A 177 6.75 -8.90 1.55
N GLN A 178 6.44 -10.21 1.65
CA GLN A 178 6.12 -10.86 2.93
C GLN A 178 4.97 -10.15 3.66
N ALA A 179 4.08 -9.53 2.87
CA ALA A 179 2.95 -8.77 3.40
C ALA A 179 1.97 -9.70 4.11
N LYS A 180 1.59 -9.33 5.32
CA LYS A 180 0.55 -10.03 6.05
C LYS A 180 -0.83 -9.60 5.56
N HIS A 181 -1.76 -10.52 5.57
CA HIS A 181 -3.19 -10.29 5.39
C HIS A 181 -3.95 -11.12 6.41
N LYS A 182 -4.99 -10.59 6.99
CA LYS A 182 -5.90 -11.39 7.82
C LYS A 182 -6.60 -12.42 6.95
N ILE A 183 -6.62 -13.67 7.42
CA ILE A 183 -7.25 -14.80 6.73
C ILE A 183 -8.24 -15.45 7.69
N ASP A 184 -9.45 -15.69 7.22
CA ASP A 184 -10.50 -16.38 7.97
C ASP A 184 -11.14 -17.49 7.12
N ASN A 185 -11.59 -18.56 7.78
CA ASN A 185 -12.43 -19.60 7.17
C ASN A 185 -13.90 -19.24 7.40
N LEU A 186 -14.63 -18.91 6.33
CA LEU A 186 -16.03 -18.51 6.39
C LEU A 186 -17.00 -19.70 6.50
N SER A 187 -16.54 -20.91 6.13
CA SER A 187 -17.39 -22.11 6.10
C SER A 187 -17.37 -22.90 7.41
N SER A 188 -16.26 -22.83 8.16
CA SER A 188 -16.06 -23.66 9.34
C SER A 188 -16.60 -23.00 10.60
N THR A 189 -17.47 -23.71 11.28
CA THR A 189 -17.98 -23.35 12.63
C THR A 189 -17.34 -24.21 13.72
N SER A 190 -16.28 -24.96 13.41
CA SER A 190 -15.58 -25.83 14.35
C SER A 190 -15.02 -25.04 15.54
N PRO A 191 -15.27 -25.50 16.79
CA PRO A 191 -14.62 -24.91 17.96
C PRO A 191 -13.14 -25.30 18.08
N ILE A 192 -12.67 -26.26 17.28
CA ILE A 192 -11.28 -26.74 17.29
C ILE A 192 -10.48 -25.83 16.39
N ILE A 193 -9.46 -25.20 16.95
CA ILE A 193 -8.51 -24.33 16.23
C ILE A 193 -7.23 -25.09 15.97
N GLU A 194 -6.73 -25.05 14.75
CA GLU A 194 -5.55 -25.74 14.31
C GLU A 194 -4.59 -24.80 13.59
N ARG A 195 -3.31 -25.19 13.48
CA ARG A 195 -2.29 -24.41 12.76
C ARG A 195 -2.18 -24.87 11.33
N TYR A 196 -2.14 -23.89 10.42
CA TYR A 196 -2.03 -24.14 8.99
C TYR A 196 -1.03 -23.19 8.32
N ASP A 197 -0.35 -23.70 7.28
CA ASP A 197 0.24 -22.88 6.23
C ASP A 197 -0.82 -22.77 5.12
N VAL A 198 -1.24 -21.55 4.78
CA VAL A 198 -2.20 -21.29 3.69
C VAL A 198 -1.42 -20.97 2.43
N VAL A 199 -1.60 -21.79 1.39
CA VAL A 199 -0.79 -21.78 0.18
C VAL A 199 -1.64 -21.83 -1.08
N GLY A 200 -1.11 -21.33 -2.17
CA GLY A 200 -1.75 -21.42 -3.48
C GLY A 200 -1.39 -22.70 -4.25
N PRO A 201 -1.91 -22.85 -5.49
CA PRO A 201 -1.72 -24.01 -6.32
C PRO A 201 -0.55 -23.87 -7.31
N ILE A 202 0.21 -22.78 -7.23
CA ILE A 202 1.27 -22.46 -8.20
C ILE A 202 2.50 -23.32 -7.93
N CYS A 203 3.22 -23.70 -8.98
CA CYS A 203 4.45 -24.49 -8.89
C CYS A 203 5.64 -23.62 -8.44
N GLU A 204 5.48 -22.93 -7.30
CA GLU A 204 6.47 -22.04 -6.70
C GLU A 204 6.48 -22.17 -5.18
N SER A 205 7.65 -22.30 -4.58
CA SER A 205 7.78 -22.39 -3.12
C SER A 205 7.38 -21.09 -2.39
N SER A 206 7.38 -19.98 -3.10
CA SER A 206 6.95 -18.67 -2.62
C SER A 206 5.43 -18.46 -2.66
N ASP A 207 4.66 -19.39 -3.24
CA ASP A 207 3.20 -19.30 -3.34
C ASP A 207 2.53 -19.61 -1.98
N VAL A 208 2.75 -18.72 -1.04
CA VAL A 208 2.32 -18.82 0.35
C VAL A 208 1.66 -17.52 0.76
N PHE A 209 0.40 -17.60 1.20
CA PHE A 209 -0.33 -16.46 1.75
C PHE A 209 0.03 -16.22 3.22
N ALA A 210 0.13 -17.29 4.01
CA ALA A 210 0.51 -17.19 5.41
C ALA A 210 1.07 -18.52 5.94
N LYS A 211 1.92 -18.44 6.96
CA LYS A 211 2.50 -19.59 7.66
C LYS A 211 2.07 -19.60 9.11
N ASP A 212 1.86 -20.82 9.65
CA ASP A 212 1.57 -21.07 11.05
C ASP A 212 0.38 -20.29 11.62
N ILE A 213 -0.63 -19.96 10.78
CA ILE A 213 -1.83 -19.24 11.24
C ILE A 213 -2.83 -20.18 11.89
N LEU A 214 -3.63 -19.62 12.78
CA LEU A 214 -4.69 -20.32 13.48
C LEU A 214 -6.02 -20.16 12.73
N LEU A 215 -6.60 -21.28 12.31
CA LEU A 215 -7.93 -21.33 11.73
C LEU A 215 -8.78 -22.41 12.41
N PRO A 216 -10.12 -22.29 12.40
CA PRO A 216 -11.00 -23.42 12.72
C PRO A 216 -10.63 -24.62 11.84
N THR A 217 -10.89 -25.84 12.33
CA THR A 217 -10.65 -27.05 11.53
C THR A 217 -11.19 -26.87 10.11
N THR A 218 -10.29 -26.95 9.15
CA THR A 218 -10.54 -26.62 7.74
C THR A 218 -10.56 -27.88 6.88
N LYS A 219 -11.48 -27.96 5.94
CA LYS A 219 -11.63 -29.10 5.04
C LYS A 219 -11.75 -28.66 3.58
N ARG A 220 -11.62 -29.62 2.67
CA ARG A 220 -11.86 -29.40 1.23
C ARG A 220 -13.26 -28.84 0.99
N GLY A 221 -13.35 -27.84 0.13
CA GLY A 221 -14.59 -27.15 -0.22
C GLY A 221 -14.91 -25.95 0.67
N ASP A 222 -14.22 -25.76 1.80
CA ASP A 222 -14.40 -24.57 2.63
C ASP A 222 -14.01 -23.31 1.87
N ILE A 223 -14.65 -22.20 2.23
CA ILE A 223 -14.37 -20.88 1.67
C ILE A 223 -13.46 -20.09 2.61
N ILE A 224 -12.36 -19.63 2.09
CA ILE A 224 -11.38 -18.79 2.78
C ILE A 224 -11.50 -17.37 2.26
N VAL A 225 -11.44 -16.40 3.16
CA VAL A 225 -11.31 -14.98 2.82
C VAL A 225 -9.95 -14.48 3.23
N ILE A 226 -9.31 -13.76 2.30
CA ILE A 226 -8.07 -13.00 2.53
C ILE A 226 -8.43 -11.52 2.45
N HIS A 227 -8.42 -10.85 3.61
CA HIS A 227 -8.91 -9.49 3.77
C HIS A 227 -7.95 -8.44 3.20
N SER A 228 -8.45 -7.23 3.02
CA SER A 228 -7.68 -6.04 2.63
C SER A 228 -6.89 -6.19 1.32
N ALA A 229 -7.49 -6.87 0.34
CA ALA A 229 -6.91 -7.12 -0.97
C ALA A 229 -7.22 -6.02 -2.01
N GLY A 230 -8.01 -4.99 -1.65
CA GLY A 230 -8.47 -3.96 -2.59
C GLY A 230 -7.37 -3.07 -3.18
N ALA A 231 -6.23 -2.92 -2.45
CA ALA A 231 -5.06 -2.24 -3.00
C ALA A 231 -4.00 -3.26 -3.42
N TYR A 232 -3.53 -3.15 -4.67
CA TYR A 232 -2.45 -3.99 -5.23
C TYR A 232 -2.75 -5.50 -5.27
N GLY A 233 -4.01 -5.91 -5.13
CA GLY A 233 -4.45 -7.27 -5.43
C GLY A 233 -4.62 -7.42 -6.94
N GLU A 234 -5.75 -6.99 -7.47
CA GLU A 234 -6.10 -7.10 -8.89
C GLU A 234 -5.08 -6.40 -9.80
N SER A 235 -4.64 -5.18 -9.46
CA SER A 235 -3.70 -4.41 -10.29
C SER A 235 -2.31 -5.05 -10.45
N MET A 236 -1.94 -5.99 -9.59
CA MET A 236 -0.68 -6.75 -9.65
C MET A 236 -0.91 -8.23 -9.99
N ALA A 237 -2.15 -8.63 -10.27
CA ALA A 237 -2.46 -9.99 -10.68
C ALA A 237 -1.78 -10.33 -12.02
N SER A 238 -1.49 -11.60 -12.24
CA SER A 238 -0.77 -12.07 -13.42
C SER A 238 -1.35 -13.37 -13.96
N THR A 239 -0.99 -13.68 -15.19
CA THR A 239 -1.37 -14.93 -15.86
C THR A 239 -0.27 -16.01 -15.76
N TYR A 240 0.62 -15.89 -14.78
CA TYR A 240 1.67 -16.87 -14.57
C TYR A 240 1.09 -18.29 -14.40
N ASN A 241 1.81 -19.30 -14.87
CA ASN A 241 1.33 -20.69 -14.97
C ASN A 241 0.05 -20.85 -15.80
N CYS A 242 -0.18 -19.97 -16.79
CA CYS A 242 -1.34 -20.00 -17.69
C CYS A 242 -2.69 -19.88 -16.94
N ARG A 243 -2.71 -19.26 -15.77
CA ARG A 243 -3.95 -19.02 -15.05
C ARG A 243 -4.65 -17.77 -15.60
N PRO A 244 -6.00 -17.76 -15.68
CA PRO A 244 -6.73 -16.54 -16.01
C PRO A 244 -6.63 -15.53 -14.87
N LEU A 245 -6.83 -14.25 -15.20
CA LEU A 245 -7.01 -13.25 -14.16
C LEU A 245 -8.29 -13.54 -13.37
N PRO A 246 -8.31 -13.26 -12.04
CA PRO A 246 -9.48 -13.51 -11.22
C PRO A 246 -10.64 -12.58 -11.64
N PRO A 247 -11.90 -13.06 -11.61
CA PRO A 247 -13.03 -12.18 -11.78
C PRO A 247 -13.18 -11.26 -10.56
N THR A 248 -13.63 -10.03 -10.81
CA THR A 248 -13.91 -9.05 -9.76
C THR A 248 -15.41 -8.76 -9.73
N TYR A 249 -15.97 -8.75 -8.53
CA TYR A 249 -17.38 -8.49 -8.29
C TYR A 249 -17.53 -7.32 -7.31
N THR A 250 -18.44 -6.41 -7.61
CA THR A 250 -18.84 -5.34 -6.68
C THR A 250 -20.03 -5.80 -5.83
N ASN A 251 -20.28 -5.14 -4.70
CA ASN A 251 -21.45 -5.42 -3.88
C ASN A 251 -22.78 -5.32 -4.65
N GLU A 252 -22.88 -4.40 -5.60
CA GLU A 252 -24.05 -4.24 -6.45
C GLU A 252 -24.28 -5.46 -7.34
N GLN A 253 -23.20 -6.03 -7.91
CA GLN A 253 -23.27 -7.24 -8.72
C GLN A 253 -23.62 -8.49 -7.90
N ILE A 254 -23.14 -8.56 -6.64
CA ILE A 254 -23.44 -9.70 -5.74
C ILE A 254 -24.90 -9.67 -5.28
N THR A 255 -25.51 -8.49 -5.10
CA THR A 255 -26.92 -8.33 -4.71
C THR A 255 -27.89 -8.54 -5.86
N ASP A 256 -27.42 -8.48 -7.09
CA ASP A 256 -28.22 -8.83 -8.27
C ASP A 256 -28.27 -10.35 -8.44
N HIS A 257 -29.32 -10.97 -7.89
CA HIS A 257 -29.54 -12.43 -7.92
C HIS A 257 -29.66 -13.02 -9.35
N SER A 258 -29.58 -12.21 -10.40
CA SER A 258 -29.57 -12.68 -11.80
C SER A 258 -28.20 -13.26 -12.23
N LEU A 259 -27.17 -13.13 -11.40
CA LEU A 259 -25.81 -13.63 -11.66
C LEU A 259 -25.45 -14.92 -10.89
N LEU A 260 -26.36 -15.45 -10.07
CA LEU A 260 -26.27 -16.75 -9.38
C LEU A 260 -27.15 -17.79 -10.06
#